data_842b506ccf2eb9f77474456042ed9b00
#
_entry.id   842b506ccf2eb9f77474456042ed9b00
#
_cell.length_a   1.000
_cell.length_b   1.000
_cell.length_c   1.000
_cell.angle_alpha   90.00
_cell.angle_beta   90.00
_cell.angle_gamma   90.00
#
_symmetry.space_group_name_H-M   'P 1'
#
loop_
_entity.id
_entity.type
_entity.pdbx_description
1 polymer ?
#
loop_
_entity_poly.entity_id
_entity_poly.type
_entity_poly.pdbx_seq_one_letter_code
_entity_poly.pdbx_strand_id
1 'polypeptide(L)'
;MAAVTINGVKKRFGSTEVIRGVDIGIADGEFCVLVGPSGCGKSTLLRMIAGLEEISEGEIAIGGKVVNRVQPKERDIAMVFQNYALYPHMSVYANMAYGLKIAKVPPAEIKVRVDKAAKILELGHLLERKPR
;
A
#
# COMPACT_ATOMS: atom_id res chain seq x y z
N MET A 1 5.93 -3.97 -12.49
CA MET A 1 4.75 -4.03 -11.59
C MET A 1 4.03 -5.34 -11.88
N ALA A 2 2.97 -5.69 -11.20
CA ALA A 2 2.29 -6.96 -11.41
C ALA A 2 0.80 -6.74 -11.66
N ALA A 3 0.16 -7.59 -12.49
CA ALA A 3 -1.28 -7.56 -12.69
C ALA A 3 -2.02 -7.86 -11.37
N VAL A 4 -3.17 -7.24 -11.17
CA VAL A 4 -4.05 -7.50 -10.03
C VAL A 4 -5.41 -7.98 -10.53
N THR A 5 -5.88 -9.11 -10.01
CA THR A 5 -7.22 -9.61 -10.30
C THR A 5 -8.04 -9.73 -9.02
N ILE A 6 -9.27 -9.29 -9.08
CA ILE A 6 -10.25 -9.32 -8.01
C ILE A 6 -11.47 -10.02 -8.57
N ASN A 7 -11.85 -11.17 -7.98
CA ASN A 7 -12.92 -12.02 -8.49
C ASN A 7 -13.97 -12.24 -7.40
N GLY A 8 -15.19 -11.76 -7.65
CA GLY A 8 -16.34 -11.95 -6.77
C GLY A 8 -16.13 -11.49 -5.33
N VAL A 9 -15.27 -10.49 -5.11
CA VAL A 9 -14.86 -10.08 -3.76
C VAL A 9 -16.03 -9.43 -3.03
N LYS A 10 -16.33 -9.95 -1.83
CA LYS A 10 -17.29 -9.39 -0.90
C LYS A 10 -16.65 -9.02 0.42
N LYS A 11 -17.16 -7.98 1.06
CA LYS A 11 -16.78 -7.59 2.41
C LYS A 11 -17.99 -7.25 3.26
N ARG A 12 -18.06 -7.91 4.41
CA ARG A 12 -19.05 -7.65 5.46
C ARG A 12 -18.35 -7.26 6.76
N PHE A 13 -18.91 -6.29 7.47
CA PHE A 13 -18.57 -5.97 8.85
C PHE A 13 -19.79 -6.29 9.71
N GLY A 14 -19.76 -7.40 10.43
CA GLY A 14 -20.94 -7.94 11.09
C GLY A 14 -22.06 -8.22 10.06
N SER A 15 -23.23 -7.59 10.26
CA SER A 15 -24.37 -7.68 9.34
C SER A 15 -24.32 -6.72 8.15
N THR A 16 -23.39 -5.75 8.16
CA THR A 16 -23.33 -4.72 7.12
C THR A 16 -22.44 -5.17 5.96
N GLU A 17 -23.02 -5.30 4.76
CA GLU A 17 -22.28 -5.59 3.54
C GLU A 17 -21.80 -4.29 2.89
N VAL A 18 -20.47 -4.12 2.83
CA VAL A 18 -19.81 -2.92 2.29
C VAL A 18 -19.39 -3.12 0.83
N ILE A 19 -18.97 -4.34 0.47
CA ILE A 19 -18.61 -4.71 -0.91
C ILE A 19 -19.40 -5.97 -1.28
N ARG A 20 -20.11 -5.89 -2.42
CA ARG A 20 -21.17 -6.82 -2.81
C ARG A 20 -20.85 -7.69 -4.01
N GLY A 21 -19.63 -8.17 -4.10
CA GLY A 21 -19.18 -8.97 -5.25
C GLY A 21 -18.62 -8.05 -6.35
N VAL A 22 -17.33 -7.76 -6.26
CA VAL A 22 -16.62 -6.90 -7.20
C VAL A 22 -15.67 -7.75 -8.02
N ASP A 23 -15.70 -7.55 -9.33
CA ASP A 23 -14.80 -8.15 -10.30
C ASP A 23 -14.00 -7.03 -10.98
N ILE A 24 -12.67 -7.04 -10.86
CA ILE A 24 -11.76 -6.04 -11.44
C ILE A 24 -10.51 -6.76 -11.93
N GLY A 25 -10.12 -6.48 -13.18
CA GLY A 25 -8.81 -6.85 -13.73
C GLY A 25 -7.99 -5.60 -13.97
N ILE A 26 -6.79 -5.55 -13.42
CA ILE A 26 -5.81 -4.47 -13.63
C ILE A 26 -4.58 -5.10 -14.27
N ALA A 27 -4.22 -4.64 -15.45
CA ALA A 27 -3.05 -5.17 -16.18
C ALA A 27 -1.73 -4.74 -15.52
N ASP A 28 -0.65 -5.44 -15.84
CA ASP A 28 0.68 -5.01 -15.41
C ASP A 28 1.02 -3.63 -15.98
N GLY A 29 1.45 -2.72 -15.10
CA GLY A 29 1.78 -1.33 -15.48
C GLY A 29 0.58 -0.41 -15.67
N GLU A 30 -0.64 -0.89 -15.52
CA GLU A 30 -1.85 -0.08 -15.68
C GLU A 30 -2.04 0.90 -14.51
N PHE A 31 -2.50 2.12 -14.82
CA PHE A 31 -2.95 3.11 -13.85
C PHE A 31 -4.46 3.04 -13.69
N CYS A 32 -4.92 2.47 -12.59
CA CYS A 32 -6.34 2.29 -12.28
C CYS A 32 -6.82 3.29 -11.23
N VAL A 33 -7.97 3.91 -11.47
CA VAL A 33 -8.60 4.88 -10.55
C VAL A 33 -9.95 4.36 -10.06
N LEU A 34 -10.13 4.30 -8.74
CA LEU A 34 -11.41 3.96 -8.11
C LEU A 34 -12.20 5.23 -7.83
N VAL A 35 -13.32 5.42 -8.52
CA VAL A 35 -14.22 6.57 -8.37
C VAL A 35 -15.52 6.15 -7.71
N GLY A 36 -16.08 7.03 -6.88
CA GLY A 36 -17.38 6.79 -6.24
C GLY A 36 -17.58 7.70 -5.01
N PRO A 37 -18.79 7.77 -4.45
CA PRO A 37 -19.13 8.61 -3.31
C PRO A 37 -18.36 8.20 -2.04
N SER A 38 -18.35 9.09 -1.05
CA SER A 38 -17.77 8.76 0.26
C SER A 38 -18.50 7.58 0.90
N GLY A 39 -17.76 6.66 1.52
CA GLY A 39 -18.34 5.49 2.19
C GLY A 39 -18.69 4.31 1.28
N CYS A 40 -18.53 4.39 -0.05
CA CYS A 40 -18.87 3.27 -0.96
C CYS A 40 -17.87 2.11 -0.97
N GLY A 41 -16.87 2.07 -0.08
CA GLY A 41 -15.95 0.94 0.07
C GLY A 41 -14.60 1.05 -0.66
N LYS A 42 -14.26 2.15 -1.36
CA LYS A 42 -12.98 2.32 -2.07
C LYS A 42 -11.75 2.06 -1.19
N SER A 43 -11.69 2.72 -0.04
CA SER A 43 -10.59 2.54 0.90
C SER A 43 -10.56 1.13 1.50
N THR A 44 -11.72 0.51 1.69
CA THR A 44 -11.84 -0.87 2.14
C THR A 44 -11.26 -1.83 1.09
N LEU A 45 -11.60 -1.63 -0.19
CA LEU A 45 -11.06 -2.43 -1.29
C LEU A 45 -9.53 -2.30 -1.38
N LEU A 46 -9.00 -1.08 -1.32
CA LEU A 46 -7.55 -0.85 -1.31
C LEU A 46 -6.86 -1.54 -0.11
N ARG A 47 -7.49 -1.49 1.08
CA ARG A 47 -6.97 -2.17 2.27
C ARG A 47 -7.00 -3.69 2.13
N MET A 48 -8.00 -4.26 1.47
CA MET A 48 -8.07 -5.70 1.19
C MET A 48 -7.00 -6.13 0.18
N ILE A 49 -6.75 -5.35 -0.87
CA ILE A 49 -5.63 -5.59 -1.80
C ILE A 49 -4.30 -5.56 -1.03
N ALA A 50 -4.15 -4.60 -0.13
CA ALA A 50 -2.96 -4.46 0.71
C ALA A 50 -2.82 -5.53 1.82
N GLY A 51 -3.86 -6.32 2.08
CA GLY A 51 -3.87 -7.31 3.18
C GLY A 51 -4.02 -6.70 4.56
N LEU A 52 -4.41 -5.43 4.64
CA LEU A 52 -4.72 -4.72 5.90
C LEU A 52 -6.16 -4.95 6.35
N GLU A 53 -6.95 -5.59 5.50
CA GLU A 53 -8.33 -5.99 5.76
C GLU A 53 -8.58 -7.32 5.05
N GLU A 54 -9.26 -8.25 5.71
CA GLU A 54 -9.61 -9.56 5.13
C GLU A 54 -10.86 -9.43 4.26
N ILE A 55 -10.91 -10.18 3.17
CA ILE A 55 -12.12 -10.35 2.37
C ILE A 55 -13.07 -11.33 3.08
N SER A 56 -14.38 -11.17 2.87
CA SER A 56 -15.37 -12.14 3.38
C SER A 56 -15.59 -13.30 2.42
N GLU A 57 -15.59 -13.02 1.12
CA GLU A 57 -15.75 -14.00 0.04
C GLU A 57 -14.98 -13.53 -1.20
N GLY A 58 -14.72 -14.44 -2.13
CA GLY A 58 -14.05 -14.17 -3.38
C GLY A 58 -12.53 -14.35 -3.33
N GLU A 59 -11.84 -13.77 -4.30
CA GLU A 59 -10.40 -13.96 -4.47
C GLU A 59 -9.70 -12.69 -4.93
N ILE A 60 -8.52 -12.42 -4.36
CA ILE A 60 -7.59 -11.40 -4.84
C ILE A 60 -6.30 -12.09 -5.23
N ALA A 61 -5.81 -11.83 -6.44
CA ALA A 61 -4.50 -12.30 -6.90
C ALA A 61 -3.63 -11.14 -7.37
N ILE A 62 -2.33 -11.23 -7.09
CA ILE A 62 -1.29 -10.28 -7.51
C ILE A 62 -0.21 -11.08 -8.26
N GLY A 63 0.07 -10.69 -9.50
CA GLY A 63 1.02 -11.42 -10.35
C GLY A 63 0.62 -12.89 -10.56
N GLY A 64 -0.68 -13.19 -10.64
CA GLY A 64 -1.21 -14.56 -10.76
C GLY A 64 -1.20 -15.39 -9.48
N LYS A 65 -0.67 -14.85 -8.36
CA LYS A 65 -0.65 -15.53 -7.06
C LYS A 65 -1.80 -15.04 -6.20
N VAL A 66 -2.65 -15.96 -5.73
CA VAL A 66 -3.72 -15.66 -4.77
C VAL A 66 -3.13 -15.20 -3.45
N VAL A 67 -3.59 -14.04 -2.96
CA VAL A 67 -3.02 -13.38 -1.78
C VAL A 67 -3.98 -13.26 -0.60
N ASN A 68 -5.14 -13.90 -0.64
CA ASN A 68 -6.18 -13.81 0.40
C ASN A 68 -5.64 -14.00 1.83
N ARG A 69 -4.70 -14.95 2.01
CA ARG A 69 -4.09 -15.29 3.31
C ARG A 69 -2.62 -14.84 3.44
N VAL A 70 -2.11 -14.09 2.45
CA VAL A 70 -0.74 -13.59 2.46
C VAL A 70 -0.69 -12.31 3.29
N GLN A 71 0.27 -12.21 4.21
CA GLN A 71 0.44 -11.02 5.04
C GLN A 71 0.87 -9.79 4.21
N PRO A 72 0.53 -8.55 4.63
CA PRO A 72 0.87 -7.34 3.88
C PRO A 72 2.34 -7.23 3.46
N LYS A 73 3.25 -7.55 4.37
CA LYS A 73 4.71 -7.50 4.13
C LYS A 73 5.22 -8.48 3.05
N GLU A 74 4.41 -9.49 2.70
CA GLU A 74 4.76 -10.55 1.76
C GLU A 74 4.07 -10.38 0.39
N ARG A 75 3.24 -9.33 0.23
CA ARG A 75 2.50 -9.06 -1.01
C ARG A 75 3.29 -8.25 -2.03
N ASP A 76 4.50 -7.79 -1.68
CA ASP A 76 5.38 -6.95 -2.53
C ASP A 76 4.65 -5.71 -3.11
N ILE A 77 3.93 -5.02 -2.23
CA ILE A 77 3.18 -3.81 -2.56
C ILE A 77 3.60 -2.65 -1.67
N ALA A 78 3.32 -1.42 -2.11
CA ALA A 78 3.40 -0.22 -1.28
C ALA A 78 2.04 0.47 -1.24
N MET A 79 1.70 1.06 -0.08
CA MET A 79 0.47 1.81 0.11
C MET A 79 0.76 3.17 0.73
N VAL A 80 0.19 4.22 0.14
CA VAL A 80 0.16 5.56 0.74
C VAL A 80 -1.18 5.76 1.41
N PHE A 81 -1.18 6.02 2.71
CA PHE A 81 -2.40 6.26 3.48
C PHE A 81 -2.87 7.71 3.34
N GLN A 82 -4.16 7.93 3.47
CA GLN A 82 -4.77 9.27 3.39
C GLN A 82 -4.21 10.25 4.45
N ASN A 83 -3.79 9.75 5.61
CA ASN A 83 -3.14 10.50 6.68
C ASN A 83 -1.61 10.45 6.60
N TYR A 84 -1.06 10.03 5.45
CA TYR A 84 0.37 9.87 5.15
C TYR A 84 1.12 8.86 6.03
N ALA A 85 0.57 8.42 7.16
CA ALA A 85 1.13 7.41 8.09
C ALA A 85 2.61 7.61 8.46
N LEU A 86 3.03 8.88 8.59
CA LEU A 86 4.39 9.22 8.99
C LEU A 86 4.60 8.94 10.50
N TYR A 87 5.77 8.45 10.85
CA TYR A 87 6.21 8.31 12.23
C TYR A 87 6.66 9.68 12.77
N PRO A 88 5.86 10.37 13.61
CA PRO A 88 6.12 11.77 13.98
C PRO A 88 7.36 11.94 14.88
N HIS A 89 7.80 10.87 15.53
CA HIS A 89 8.99 10.86 16.39
C HIS A 89 10.29 10.65 15.62
N MET A 90 10.21 10.18 14.37
CA MET A 90 11.35 9.97 13.48
C MET A 90 11.62 11.20 12.61
N SER A 91 12.88 11.39 12.18
CA SER A 91 13.22 12.38 11.15
C SER A 91 12.66 11.99 9.78
N VAL A 92 12.64 12.93 8.84
CA VAL A 92 12.26 12.66 7.43
C VAL A 92 13.15 11.55 6.86
N TYR A 93 14.48 11.65 7.07
CA TYR A 93 15.42 10.60 6.68
C TYR A 93 15.04 9.24 7.25
N ALA A 94 14.75 9.17 8.55
CA ALA A 94 14.43 7.92 9.23
C ALA A 94 13.11 7.31 8.72
N ASN A 95 12.10 8.14 8.41
CA ASN A 95 10.86 7.73 7.79
C ASN A 95 11.10 7.12 6.39
N MET A 96 11.88 7.79 5.53
CA MET A 96 12.22 7.31 4.20
C MET A 96 13.06 6.01 4.24
N ALA A 97 13.97 5.90 5.20
CA ALA A 97 14.84 4.74 5.37
C ALA A 97 14.16 3.52 6.01
N TYR A 98 13.00 3.69 6.64
CA TYR A 98 12.41 2.68 7.52
C TYR A 98 12.16 1.34 6.83
N GLY A 99 11.50 1.34 5.68
CA GLY A 99 11.23 0.12 4.91
C GLY A 99 12.50 -0.60 4.45
N LEU A 100 13.52 0.16 4.04
CA LEU A 100 14.81 -0.38 3.61
C LEU A 100 15.57 -1.04 4.79
N LYS A 101 15.46 -0.46 6.00
CA LYS A 101 16.02 -1.06 7.22
C LYS A 101 15.34 -2.38 7.58
N ILE A 102 14.01 -2.45 7.47
CA ILE A 102 13.26 -3.70 7.70
C ILE A 102 13.68 -4.77 6.68
N ALA A 103 13.86 -4.37 5.42
CA ALA A 103 14.35 -5.24 4.36
C ALA A 103 15.85 -5.59 4.49
N LYS A 104 16.52 -5.14 5.57
CA LYS A 104 17.94 -5.40 5.85
C LYS A 104 18.89 -4.93 4.75
N VAL A 105 18.55 -3.87 4.03
CA VAL A 105 19.41 -3.25 3.02
C VAL A 105 20.64 -2.65 3.73
N PRO A 106 21.86 -2.78 3.15
CA PRO A 106 23.09 -2.21 3.73
C PRO A 106 22.96 -0.69 3.95
N PRO A 107 23.49 -0.14 5.07
CA PRO A 107 23.35 1.29 5.39
C PRO A 107 23.85 2.24 4.31
N ALA A 108 24.96 1.88 3.63
CA ALA A 108 25.50 2.70 2.53
C ALA A 108 24.52 2.80 1.36
N GLU A 109 23.85 1.70 1.01
CA GLU A 109 22.84 1.67 -0.03
C GLU A 109 21.56 2.42 0.38
N ILE A 110 21.13 2.29 1.64
CA ILE A 110 20.02 3.07 2.19
C ILE A 110 20.28 4.57 1.99
N LYS A 111 21.49 5.03 2.35
CA LYS A 111 21.85 6.43 2.18
C LYS A 111 21.72 6.88 0.73
N VAL A 112 22.28 6.15 -0.21
CA VAL A 112 22.22 6.46 -1.65
C VAL A 112 20.78 6.54 -2.15
N ARG A 113 19.93 5.57 -1.78
CA ARG A 113 18.51 5.52 -2.19
C ARG A 113 17.71 6.67 -1.61
N VAL A 114 17.91 6.98 -0.32
CA VAL A 114 17.22 8.10 0.35
C VAL A 114 17.67 9.43 -0.22
N ASP A 115 18.99 9.66 -0.40
CA ASP A 115 19.52 10.90 -0.98
C ASP A 115 18.98 11.12 -2.41
N LYS A 116 18.90 10.05 -3.23
CA LYS A 116 18.31 10.12 -4.58
C LYS A 116 16.83 10.51 -4.54
N ALA A 117 16.03 9.89 -3.69
CA ALA A 117 14.61 10.21 -3.55
C ALA A 117 14.40 11.63 -3.00
N ALA A 118 15.18 12.01 -1.99
CA ALA A 118 15.14 13.36 -1.40
C ALA A 118 15.50 14.44 -2.42
N LYS A 119 16.43 14.17 -3.34
CA LYS A 119 16.79 15.08 -4.43
C LYS A 119 15.63 15.27 -5.41
N ILE A 120 14.96 14.18 -5.80
CA ILE A 120 13.79 14.23 -6.71
C ILE A 120 12.64 15.03 -6.10
N LEU A 121 12.44 14.91 -4.78
CA LEU A 121 11.35 15.54 -4.02
C LEU A 121 11.77 16.90 -3.43
N GLU A 122 13.00 17.38 -3.69
CA GLU A 122 13.57 18.60 -3.14
C GLU A 122 13.58 18.67 -1.60
N LEU A 123 13.62 17.52 -0.91
CA LEU A 123 13.56 17.38 0.54
C LEU A 123 14.92 17.39 1.24
N GLY A 124 16.02 17.60 0.52
CA GLY A 124 17.37 17.49 1.07
C GLY A 124 17.60 18.32 2.34
N HIS A 125 17.07 19.55 2.39
CA HIS A 125 17.17 20.45 3.53
C HIS A 125 16.25 20.09 4.71
N LEU A 126 15.35 19.12 4.55
CA LEU A 126 14.38 18.68 5.56
C LEU A 126 14.71 17.32 6.16
N LEU A 127 15.72 16.61 5.66
CA LEU A 127 15.99 15.22 6.05
C LEU A 127 16.16 15.01 7.56
N GLU A 128 16.75 15.97 8.25
CA GLU A 128 16.96 15.90 9.72
C GLU A 128 15.75 16.41 10.52
N ARG A 129 14.77 17.03 9.87
CA ARG A 129 13.55 17.51 10.55
C ARG A 129 12.58 16.39 10.84
N LYS A 130 11.73 16.60 11.85
CA LYS A 130 10.61 15.70 12.16
C LYS A 130 9.33 16.22 11.49
N PRO A 131 8.42 15.30 11.04
CA PRO A 131 7.09 15.65 10.56
C PRO A 131 6.29 16.33 11.70
N ARG A 132 6.06 17.61 11.59
CA ARG A 132 5.17 18.39 12.47
C ARG A 132 4.53 19.52 11.67
#